data_6faa0e11e35e409f480bc69e18637348
#
_entry.id   6faa0e11e35e409f480bc69e18637348
#
_cell.length_a   1.000
_cell.length_b   1.000
_cell.length_c   1.000
_cell.angle_alpha   90.00
_cell.angle_beta   90.00
_cell.angle_gamma   90.00
#
_symmetry.space_group_name_H-M   'P 1'
#
loop_
_entity.id
_entity.type
_entity.pdbx_description
1 polymer ?
#
loop_
_entity_poly.entity_id
_entity_poly.type
_entity_poly.pdbx_seq_one_letter_code
_entity_poly.pdbx_strand_id
1 'polypeptide(L)'
;MKKMKGFLMLALTAVGTLLTACDDELDVKQAYAFRLETMPVQTRIVRGETAEIRCTLVREGKYDGARYTIRYFQPDGKGELRMDDGTLFLPDDRYPLTREVFRLYYTSASSDQQTVDIYVEDNFGQCKQLSFRFNNEKKD
;
A
#
# COMPACT_ATOMS: atom_id res chain seq x y z
N MET A 1 22.51 -48.10 -6.66
CA MET A 1 21.61 -47.59 -7.42
C MET A 1 20.36 -47.26 -6.73
N LYS A 2 19.70 -48.16 -6.24
CA LYS A 2 18.49 -47.86 -5.61
C LYS A 2 18.65 -46.91 -4.49
N LYS A 3 19.72 -47.01 -3.79
CA LYS A 3 19.91 -46.11 -2.68
C LYS A 3 20.01 -44.69 -3.12
N MET A 4 20.57 -44.45 -4.24
CA MET A 4 20.73 -43.16 -4.71
C MET A 4 19.40 -42.51 -5.01
N LYS A 5 18.49 -43.25 -5.51
CA LYS A 5 17.22 -42.68 -5.81
C LYS A 5 16.52 -42.25 -4.56
N GLY A 6 16.55 -43.04 -3.56
CA GLY A 6 15.90 -42.66 -2.35
C GLY A 6 16.52 -41.45 -1.74
N PHE A 7 17.80 -41.31 -1.93
CA PHE A 7 18.48 -40.20 -1.40
C PHE A 7 18.02 -38.92 -2.08
N LEU A 8 17.87 -38.99 -3.36
CA LEU A 8 17.44 -37.81 -4.09
C LEU A 8 16.06 -37.39 -3.67
N MET A 9 15.21 -38.33 -3.44
CA MET A 9 13.88 -37.96 -3.06
C MET A 9 13.84 -37.29 -1.73
N LEU A 10 14.65 -37.68 -0.86
CA LEU A 10 14.71 -37.06 0.42
C LEU A 10 15.14 -35.61 0.30
N ALA A 11 16.08 -35.34 -0.55
CA ALA A 11 16.56 -34.01 -0.72
C ALA A 11 15.47 -33.11 -1.20
N LEU A 12 14.67 -33.57 -2.12
CA LEU A 12 13.61 -32.77 -2.65
C LEU A 12 12.58 -32.46 -1.60
N THR A 13 12.29 -33.41 -0.80
CA THR A 13 11.30 -33.21 0.23
C THR A 13 11.77 -32.15 1.21
N ALA A 14 13.00 -32.14 1.52
CA ALA A 14 13.52 -31.17 2.45
C ALA A 14 13.38 -29.78 1.94
N VAL A 15 13.64 -29.59 0.68
CA VAL A 15 13.53 -28.29 0.09
C VAL A 15 12.09 -27.80 0.15
N GLY A 16 11.19 -28.67 -0.17
CA GLY A 16 9.80 -28.25 -0.13
C GLY A 16 9.37 -27.86 1.26
N THR A 17 9.87 -28.54 2.22
CA THR A 17 9.51 -28.23 3.58
C THR A 17 9.99 -26.85 4.00
N LEU A 18 11.15 -26.50 3.55
CA LEU A 18 11.67 -25.20 3.89
C LEU A 18 10.79 -24.08 3.38
N LEU A 19 10.36 -24.20 2.16
CA LEU A 19 9.52 -23.16 1.60
C LEU A 19 8.25 -23.03 2.38
N THR A 20 7.69 -24.12 2.76
CA THR A 20 6.43 -24.05 3.47
C THR A 20 6.61 -23.42 4.83
N ALA A 21 7.66 -23.75 5.47
CA ALA A 21 7.88 -23.25 6.79
C ALA A 21 7.94 -21.75 6.84
N CYS A 22 8.38 -21.15 5.81
CA CYS A 22 8.48 -19.74 5.84
C CYS A 22 7.17 -19.09 6.02
N ASP A 23 6.20 -19.71 5.52
CA ASP A 23 5.02 -19.00 5.57
C ASP A 23 4.28 -19.12 6.73
N ASP A 24 4.41 -20.08 7.23
CA ASP A 24 3.56 -20.40 8.15
C ASP A 24 3.45 -19.51 9.12
N GLU A 25 3.96 -18.88 9.24
CA GLU A 25 3.79 -18.21 10.04
C GLU A 25 2.88 -17.96 10.65
N LEU A 26 2.61 -18.24 11.07
CA LEU A 26 2.05 -18.32 11.95
C LEU A 26 1.58 -17.19 12.57
N ASP A 27 2.09 -16.28 12.49
CA ASP A 27 1.67 -15.14 13.01
C ASP A 27 0.40 -14.87 12.48
N VAL A 28 0.06 -15.51 11.53
CA VAL A 28 -1.16 -15.38 10.93
C VAL A 28 -2.25 -15.12 11.91
N LYS A 29 -2.19 -15.63 13.05
CA LYS A 29 -3.25 -15.42 13.98
C LYS A 29 -3.36 -14.03 14.50
N GLN A 30 -2.32 -13.29 14.45
CA GLN A 30 -2.35 -11.95 14.96
C GLN A 30 -2.38 -10.92 13.86
N ALA A 31 -2.13 -11.33 12.65
CA ALA A 31 -2.11 -10.40 11.53
C ALA A 31 -3.32 -10.65 10.66
N TYR A 32 -4.31 -9.82 10.80
CA TYR A 32 -5.50 -9.95 9.99
C TYR A 32 -5.33 -9.23 8.67
N ALA A 33 -5.93 -9.78 7.65
CA ALA A 33 -5.88 -9.15 6.33
C ALA A 33 -6.62 -7.83 6.36
N PHE A 34 -6.19 -6.91 5.55
CA PHE A 34 -6.87 -5.63 5.40
C PHE A 34 -6.76 -5.20 3.94
N ARG A 35 -7.58 -4.27 3.56
CA ARG A 35 -7.48 -3.68 2.23
C ARG A 35 -7.80 -2.20 2.33
N LEU A 36 -7.37 -1.45 1.36
CA LEU A 36 -7.63 -0.04 1.30
C LEU A 36 -8.57 0.19 0.13
N GLU A 37 -9.70 0.81 0.38
CA GLU A 37 -10.69 1.10 -0.63
C GLU A 37 -10.81 2.59 -0.82
N THR A 38 -11.14 3.03 -2.03
CA THR A 38 -11.36 4.44 -2.27
C THR A 38 -12.63 4.62 -3.09
N MET A 39 -13.23 5.78 -2.94
CA MET A 39 -14.28 6.21 -3.84
C MET A 39 -13.62 6.59 -5.15
N PRO A 40 -14.38 6.68 -6.23
CA PRO A 40 -13.79 7.07 -7.51
C PRO A 40 -13.08 8.41 -7.42
N VAL A 41 -11.94 8.50 -8.07
CA VAL A 41 -11.10 9.69 -8.05
C VAL A 41 -11.02 10.22 -9.47
N GLN A 42 -11.00 11.54 -9.61
CA GLN A 42 -10.86 12.13 -10.94
C GLN A 42 -9.58 11.66 -11.60
N THR A 43 -9.59 11.57 -12.93
CA THR A 43 -8.40 11.12 -13.66
C THR A 43 -7.70 12.28 -14.35
N ARG A 44 -8.22 13.49 -14.26
CA ARG A 44 -7.62 14.66 -14.88
C ARG A 44 -7.44 15.72 -13.84
N ILE A 45 -6.37 16.48 -13.94
CA ILE A 45 -6.06 17.50 -12.97
C ILE A 45 -5.27 18.59 -13.66
N VAL A 46 -5.55 19.85 -13.33
CA VAL A 46 -4.73 20.93 -13.84
C VAL A 46 -3.79 21.37 -12.74
N ARG A 47 -2.71 22.00 -13.12
CA ARG A 47 -1.74 22.49 -12.16
C ARG A 47 -2.42 23.39 -11.16
N GLY A 48 -2.18 23.16 -9.90
CA GLY A 48 -2.78 23.94 -8.82
C GLY A 48 -4.09 23.42 -8.32
N GLU A 49 -4.67 22.45 -9.01
CA GLU A 49 -5.94 21.90 -8.59
C GLU A 49 -5.73 20.81 -7.55
N THR A 50 -6.69 20.61 -6.69
CA THR A 50 -6.61 19.60 -5.63
C THR A 50 -7.64 18.51 -5.88
N ALA A 51 -7.20 17.26 -5.84
CA ALA A 51 -8.07 16.12 -5.96
C ALA A 51 -8.28 15.53 -4.57
N GLU A 52 -9.53 15.16 -4.29
CA GLU A 52 -9.85 14.55 -3.00
C GLU A 52 -9.90 13.05 -3.18
N ILE A 53 -9.22 12.31 -2.31
CA ILE A 53 -9.18 10.87 -2.34
C ILE A 53 -9.79 10.36 -1.03
N ARG A 54 -10.98 9.79 -1.12
CA ARG A 54 -11.68 9.31 0.08
C ARG A 54 -11.32 7.85 0.27
N CYS A 55 -10.75 7.54 1.41
CA CYS A 55 -10.19 6.23 1.66
C CYS A 55 -10.85 5.55 2.84
N THR A 56 -10.94 4.23 2.78
CA THR A 56 -11.41 3.43 3.89
C THR A 56 -10.48 2.25 4.07
N LEU A 57 -9.98 2.09 5.28
CA LEU A 57 -9.18 0.94 5.63
C LEU A 57 -10.15 -0.12 6.14
N VAL A 58 -10.26 -1.23 5.41
CA VAL A 58 -11.18 -2.30 5.77
C VAL A 58 -10.38 -3.44 6.35
N ARG A 59 -10.64 -3.78 7.59
CA ARG A 59 -9.91 -4.83 8.28
C ARG A 59 -10.81 -6.03 8.46
N GLU A 60 -10.31 -7.20 8.17
CA GLU A 60 -11.09 -8.39 8.33
C GLU A 60 -11.22 -8.78 9.79
N GLY A 61 -10.30 -8.37 10.60
CA GLY A 61 -10.37 -8.58 12.03
C GLY A 61 -9.70 -7.45 12.74
N LYS A 62 -9.97 -7.27 13.99
CA LYS A 62 -9.37 -6.20 14.75
C LYS A 62 -8.53 -6.77 15.86
N TYR A 63 -7.27 -6.50 15.81
CA TYR A 63 -6.33 -6.93 16.81
C TYR A 63 -5.80 -5.70 17.50
N ASP A 64 -5.91 -5.65 18.81
CA ASP A 64 -5.52 -4.46 19.56
C ASP A 64 -4.07 -4.05 19.33
N GLY A 65 -3.22 -4.98 19.08
CA GLY A 65 -1.82 -4.65 18.85
C GLY A 65 -1.50 -4.19 17.45
N ALA A 66 -2.47 -4.16 16.55
CA ALA A 66 -2.19 -3.77 15.17
C ALA A 66 -1.98 -2.27 15.07
N ARG A 67 -0.98 -1.88 14.32
CA ARG A 67 -0.70 -0.48 14.06
C ARG A 67 -0.53 -0.33 12.57
N TYR A 68 -1.07 0.75 12.04
CA TYR A 68 -0.99 1.00 10.59
C TYR A 68 -0.25 2.30 10.35
N THR A 69 0.53 2.33 9.27
CA THR A 69 1.19 3.55 8.82
C THR A 69 0.86 3.77 7.36
N ILE A 70 0.92 5.02 6.93
CA ILE A 70 0.64 5.38 5.56
C ILE A 70 1.85 6.14 5.03
N ARG A 71 2.18 5.89 3.78
CA ARG A 71 3.33 6.49 3.13
C ARG A 71 2.96 6.76 1.68
N TYR A 72 3.50 7.79 1.08
CA TYR A 72 3.25 8.01 -0.33
C TYR A 72 4.54 8.22 -1.08
N PHE A 73 4.48 7.98 -2.36
CA PHE A 73 5.60 8.22 -3.25
C PHE A 73 5.05 8.77 -4.56
N GLN A 74 5.81 9.62 -5.22
CA GLN A 74 5.37 10.22 -6.46
C GLN A 74 6.36 9.87 -7.58
N PRO A 75 6.10 8.79 -8.31
CA PRO A 75 7.02 8.39 -9.38
C PRO A 75 7.00 9.31 -10.58
N ASP A 76 5.86 9.97 -10.86
CA ASP A 76 5.77 10.86 -11.99
C ASP A 76 5.11 12.15 -11.60
N GLY A 77 5.59 13.24 -12.13
CA GLY A 77 5.01 14.56 -11.90
C GLY A 77 5.43 15.15 -10.58
N LYS A 78 4.76 16.20 -10.19
CA LYS A 78 5.04 16.91 -8.95
C LYS A 78 3.76 17.35 -8.31
N GLY A 79 3.72 17.29 -7.01
CA GLY A 79 2.56 17.74 -6.26
C GLY A 79 2.78 17.57 -4.78
N GLU A 80 1.72 17.79 -4.01
CA GLU A 80 1.77 17.63 -2.58
C GLU A 80 0.60 16.78 -2.14
N LEU A 81 0.80 15.96 -1.14
CA LEU A 81 -0.26 15.15 -0.58
C LEU A 81 -0.45 15.53 0.89
N ARG A 82 -1.70 15.73 1.29
CA ARG A 82 -2.04 16.05 2.66
C ARG A 82 -3.12 15.14 3.16
N MET A 83 -3.08 14.86 4.45
CA MET A 83 -4.16 14.17 5.13
C MET A 83 -5.22 15.19 5.54
N ASP A 84 -6.44 14.75 5.79
CA ASP A 84 -7.51 15.65 6.17
C ASP A 84 -7.30 16.27 7.55
N ASP A 85 -6.35 15.81 8.33
CA ASP A 85 -6.04 16.45 9.60
C ASP A 85 -4.96 17.53 9.40
N GLY A 86 -4.56 17.79 8.17
CA GLY A 86 -3.58 18.86 7.89
C GLY A 86 -2.16 18.39 7.73
N THR A 87 -1.86 17.12 7.97
CA THR A 87 -0.51 16.63 7.85
C THR A 87 -0.05 16.69 6.40
N LEU A 88 1.06 17.33 6.15
CA LEU A 88 1.67 17.35 4.83
C LEU A 88 2.63 16.18 4.76
N PHE A 89 2.40 15.27 3.81
CA PHE A 89 3.25 14.11 3.70
C PHE A 89 4.54 14.44 2.95
N LEU A 90 5.64 14.02 3.50
CA LEU A 90 6.89 14.05 2.76
C LEU A 90 7.05 12.69 2.08
N PRO A 91 7.64 12.65 0.89
CA PRO A 91 7.74 11.39 0.15
C PRO A 91 8.48 10.33 0.94
N ASP A 92 7.91 9.13 0.94
CA ASP A 92 8.50 7.97 1.58
C ASP A 92 8.56 8.00 3.10
N ASP A 93 8.12 9.03 3.74
CA ASP A 93 8.04 9.05 5.19
C ASP A 93 6.78 8.34 5.65
N ARG A 94 6.85 7.67 6.76
CA ARG A 94 5.71 6.94 7.30
C ARG A 94 5.03 7.76 8.36
N TYR A 95 3.71 7.79 8.27
CA TYR A 95 2.89 8.54 9.20
C TYR A 95 1.86 7.60 9.83
N PRO A 96 1.54 7.76 11.09
CA PRO A 96 0.57 6.86 11.71
C PRO A 96 -0.80 7.02 11.10
N LEU A 97 -1.48 5.92 10.85
CA LEU A 97 -2.84 5.94 10.33
C LEU A 97 -3.72 5.43 11.46
N THR A 98 -4.42 6.35 12.10
CA THR A 98 -5.18 6.01 13.30
C THR A 98 -6.67 5.96 13.06
N ARG A 99 -7.13 6.25 11.85
CA ARG A 99 -8.54 6.22 11.54
C ARG A 99 -8.79 5.30 10.37
N GLU A 100 -9.93 4.65 10.34
CA GLU A 100 -10.27 3.77 9.25
C GLU A 100 -10.84 4.54 8.07
N VAL A 101 -11.49 5.65 8.31
CA VAL A 101 -12.04 6.47 7.25
C VAL A 101 -11.29 7.79 7.26
N PHE A 102 -10.70 8.14 6.14
CA PHE A 102 -9.91 9.35 6.05
C PHE A 102 -9.89 9.87 4.63
N ARG A 103 -9.44 11.09 4.44
CA ARG A 103 -9.35 11.70 3.12
C ARG A 103 -7.95 12.19 2.90
N LEU A 104 -7.50 12.06 1.67
CA LEU A 104 -6.23 12.61 1.25
C LEU A 104 -6.50 13.66 0.20
N TYR A 105 -5.68 14.68 0.16
CA TYR A 105 -5.82 15.77 -0.79
C TYR A 105 -4.53 15.90 -1.56
N TYR A 106 -4.60 15.70 -2.85
CA TYR A 106 -3.43 15.82 -3.72
C TYR A 106 -3.54 17.10 -4.53
N THR A 107 -2.57 17.99 -4.39
CA THR A 107 -2.54 19.24 -5.14
C THR A 107 -1.45 19.14 -6.19
N SER A 108 -1.82 19.30 -7.42
CA SER A 108 -0.89 19.20 -8.53
C SER A 108 0.02 20.41 -8.63
N ALA A 109 1.29 20.16 -8.90
CA ALA A 109 2.25 21.23 -9.16
C ALA A 109 2.90 21.02 -10.52
N SER A 110 2.28 20.28 -11.41
CA SER A 110 2.88 19.93 -12.68
C SER A 110 1.83 19.98 -13.79
N SER A 111 2.27 20.23 -15.00
CA SER A 111 1.41 20.18 -16.17
C SER A 111 1.51 18.85 -16.89
N ASP A 112 2.30 17.93 -16.39
CA ASP A 112 2.53 16.65 -17.05
C ASP A 112 1.65 15.58 -16.41
N GLN A 113 1.69 14.39 -16.97
CA GLN A 113 1.01 13.27 -16.34
C GLN A 113 1.64 13.03 -14.98
N GLN A 114 0.82 12.66 -14.02
CA GLN A 114 1.27 12.51 -12.65
C GLN A 114 0.79 11.19 -12.09
N THR A 115 1.60 10.57 -11.27
CA THR A 115 1.24 9.33 -10.60
C THR A 115 1.57 9.47 -9.13
N VAL A 116 0.65 9.02 -8.29
CA VAL A 116 0.83 9.05 -6.85
C VAL A 116 0.56 7.66 -6.33
N ASP A 117 1.52 7.09 -5.62
CA ASP A 117 1.37 5.78 -5.01
C ASP A 117 1.18 5.94 -3.51
N ILE A 118 0.19 5.24 -2.98
CA ILE A 118 -0.11 5.28 -1.56
C ILE A 118 0.09 3.88 -1.01
N TYR A 119 0.83 3.77 0.09
CA TYR A 119 1.10 2.50 0.72
C TYR A 119 0.57 2.53 2.15
N VAL A 120 -0.15 1.49 2.54
CA VAL A 120 -0.57 1.33 3.93
C VAL A 120 0.04 0.03 4.41
N GLU A 121 0.73 0.09 5.53
CA GLU A 121 1.45 -1.03 6.08
C GLU A 121 1.00 -1.28 7.51
N ASP A 122 0.94 -2.52 7.94
CA ASP A 122 0.70 -2.80 9.34
C ASP A 122 2.04 -3.14 10.00
N ASN A 123 2.01 -3.37 11.30
CA ASN A 123 3.24 -3.68 12.02
C ASN A 123 3.58 -5.17 11.96
N PHE A 124 2.89 -5.94 11.12
CA PHE A 124 3.17 -7.35 10.94
C PHE A 124 3.74 -7.63 9.55
N GLY A 125 4.10 -6.60 8.81
CA GLY A 125 4.74 -6.80 7.52
C GLY A 125 3.82 -6.84 6.33
N GLN A 126 2.53 -6.60 6.50
CA GLN A 126 1.62 -6.55 5.37
C GLN A 126 1.61 -5.16 4.78
N CYS A 127 1.54 -5.07 3.47
CA CYS A 127 1.56 -3.79 2.77
C CYS A 127 0.56 -3.81 1.64
N LYS A 128 -0.24 -2.76 1.53
CA LYS A 128 -1.19 -2.60 0.44
C LYS A 128 -0.88 -1.30 -0.28
N GLN A 129 -1.01 -1.32 -1.60
CA GLN A 129 -0.67 -0.18 -2.42
C GLN A 129 -1.85 0.21 -3.29
N LEU A 130 -2.06 1.51 -3.42
CA LEU A 130 -2.98 2.06 -4.39
C LEU A 130 -2.21 3.06 -5.22
N SER A 131 -2.49 3.10 -6.50
CA SER A 131 -1.84 4.05 -7.40
C SER A 131 -2.89 4.89 -8.08
N PHE A 132 -2.67 6.19 -8.14
CA PHE A 132 -3.56 7.12 -8.78
C PHE A 132 -2.81 7.83 -9.90
N ARG A 133 -3.40 7.84 -11.08
CA ARG A 133 -2.78 8.48 -12.23
C ARG A 133 -3.66 9.63 -12.66
N PHE A 134 -3.08 10.77 -12.83
CA PHE A 134 -3.78 11.96 -13.28
C PHE A 134 -3.18 12.44 -14.58
N ASN A 135 -4.03 12.68 -15.56
CA ASN A 135 -3.58 13.28 -16.80
C ASN A 135 -3.76 14.77 -16.70
N ASN A 136 -2.93 15.49 -17.37
CA ASN A 136 -3.07 16.93 -17.37
C ASN A 136 -4.32 17.30 -18.16
N GLU A 137 -5.12 18.17 -17.60
CA GLU A 137 -6.31 18.57 -18.29
C GLU A 137 -5.97 19.79 -19.09
N LYS A 138 -5.96 19.69 -20.40
CA LYS A 138 -5.64 20.81 -21.22
C LYS A 138 -6.86 21.52 -21.62
N LYS A 139 -6.76 22.83 -21.66
CA LYS A 139 -7.84 23.56 -22.11
C LYS A 139 -7.60 23.91 -23.47
N ASP A 140 -8.44 23.71 -24.34
CA ASP A 140 -8.17 24.07 -25.74
C ASP A 140 -8.69 25.39 -26.10
#